data_817f1490cafb8cec12979d9b8daf6f53
#
_entry.id   817f1490cafb8cec12979d9b8daf6f53
#
_cell.length_a   1.000
_cell.length_b   1.000
_cell.length_c   1.000
_cell.angle_alpha   90.00
_cell.angle_beta   90.00
_cell.angle_gamma   90.00
#
_symmetry.space_group_name_H-M   'P 1'
#
loop_
_entity.id
_entity.type
_entity.pdbx_description
1 polymer ?
#
loop_
_entity_poly.entity_id
_entity_poly.type
_entity_poly.pdbx_seq_one_letter_code
_entity_poly.pdbx_strand_id
1 'polypeptide(L)'
;MKDHTTLFMLRLSSLFADLCPRCHHGSVTKQQRRKRRIMKKKVVSLLAAMALAVTALAGCGSNDAATTGTDAATVAATTEAAGTSEAAGTTEAATDSEAVTGVKAGFIFLHDENSTYDLNFLNAAKAACEKLGIEYMTKTNIPEGQEAYEAACELADAGCNFIFADSFGHEDYIIEAAKEYPNVQFSHATGTKAHTEGLDNFHNAFASIYDGRYLAGIVAGMKLNEMIANGDITEDQAKMGYVGAYTYAEVMSGYTSFFLGARSVCPSATMDVTFTGSWYDETAEKEAANKLIEGGCVLISQHADSMGAPTACETAGVPNVSYNGSTEAACPNTFLVSSRVNWEPYFEY
;
A
#
# COMPACT_ATOMS: atom_id res chain seq x y z
N MET A 1 -11.44 -27.25 -37.22
CA MET A 1 -10.95 -26.03 -36.60
C MET A 1 -10.21 -26.45 -35.33
N LYS A 2 -8.91 -26.70 -35.42
CA LYS A 2 -8.06 -27.13 -34.30
C LYS A 2 -7.09 -25.99 -33.98
N ASP A 3 -7.30 -25.46 -32.80
CA ASP A 3 -6.34 -24.92 -31.84
C ASP A 3 -5.20 -24.01 -32.31
N HIS A 4 -5.56 -22.76 -32.52
CA HIS A 4 -4.57 -21.65 -32.48
C HIS A 4 -4.19 -21.22 -31.04
N THR A 5 -4.93 -21.63 -30.01
CA THR A 5 -4.70 -21.28 -28.61
C THR A 5 -3.56 -22.06 -27.97
N THR A 6 -3.40 -23.33 -28.34
CA THR A 6 -2.34 -24.19 -27.79
C THR A 6 -0.95 -23.82 -28.34
N LEU A 7 -0.88 -23.28 -29.54
CA LEU A 7 0.39 -22.85 -30.14
C LEU A 7 0.91 -21.52 -29.59
N PHE A 8 -0.02 -20.67 -29.10
CA PHE A 8 0.32 -19.39 -28.46
C PHE A 8 0.85 -19.59 -27.03
N MET A 9 0.28 -20.51 -26.26
CA MET A 9 0.74 -20.85 -24.90
C MET A 9 2.10 -21.54 -24.89
N LEU A 10 2.41 -22.38 -25.89
CA LEU A 10 3.72 -23.01 -26.02
C LEU A 10 4.83 -22.02 -26.41
N ARG A 11 4.50 -20.90 -27.05
CA ARG A 11 5.47 -19.84 -27.35
C ARG A 11 5.71 -18.87 -26.16
N LEU A 12 4.74 -18.69 -25.25
CA LEU A 12 4.95 -17.90 -24.04
C LEU A 12 5.81 -18.64 -23.00
N SER A 13 5.64 -19.96 -22.85
CA SER A 13 6.44 -20.74 -21.91
C SER A 13 7.93 -20.80 -22.27
N SER A 14 8.29 -20.70 -23.56
CA SER A 14 9.69 -20.64 -23.98
C SER A 14 10.35 -19.27 -23.75
N LEU A 15 9.56 -18.18 -23.64
CA LEU A 15 10.06 -16.84 -23.32
C LEU A 15 10.33 -16.63 -21.81
N PHE A 16 9.59 -17.34 -20.94
CA PHE A 16 9.79 -17.25 -19.50
C PHE A 16 10.92 -18.13 -18.97
N ALA A 17 11.28 -19.22 -19.68
CA ALA A 17 12.39 -20.08 -19.30
C ALA A 17 13.78 -19.39 -19.42
N ASP A 18 13.89 -18.33 -20.22
CA ASP A 18 15.13 -17.59 -20.43
C ASP A 18 15.39 -16.46 -19.42
N LEU A 19 14.49 -16.22 -18.46
CA LEU A 19 14.57 -15.13 -17.47
C LEU A 19 14.92 -15.58 -16.05
N CYS A 20 15.07 -16.88 -15.79
CA CYS A 20 15.44 -17.38 -14.46
C CYS A 20 16.97 -17.60 -14.34
N PRO A 21 17.71 -16.84 -13.50
CA PRO A 21 19.17 -16.94 -13.40
C PRO A 21 19.69 -18.22 -12.75
N ARG A 22 18.83 -19.06 -12.19
CA ARG A 22 19.24 -20.19 -11.32
C ARG A 22 19.33 -21.57 -11.97
N CYS A 23 19.02 -21.73 -13.25
CA CYS A 23 18.88 -23.06 -13.84
C CYS A 23 19.88 -23.47 -14.91
N HIS A 24 21.01 -22.77 -15.13
CA HIS A 24 22.02 -23.29 -16.05
C HIS A 24 23.47 -22.97 -15.64
N HIS A 25 24.10 -23.95 -15.03
CA HIS A 25 25.56 -24.14 -15.09
C HIS A 25 25.90 -24.83 -16.43
N GLY A 26 25.86 -24.06 -17.50
CA GLY A 26 26.33 -24.48 -18.83
C GLY A 26 27.11 -23.32 -19.44
N SER A 27 28.31 -23.62 -19.94
CA SER A 27 29.24 -22.67 -20.56
C SER A 27 28.59 -21.93 -21.73
N VAL A 28 28.34 -20.62 -21.53
CA VAL A 28 27.72 -19.73 -22.54
C VAL A 28 28.78 -19.43 -23.62
N THR A 29 28.54 -19.86 -24.86
CA THR A 29 29.47 -19.67 -25.98
C THR A 29 29.65 -18.16 -26.33
N LYS A 30 30.82 -17.80 -26.87
CA LYS A 30 31.15 -16.42 -27.32
C LYS A 30 30.09 -15.84 -28.27
N GLN A 31 29.41 -16.70 -29.04
CA GLN A 31 28.41 -16.32 -30.03
C GLN A 31 27.09 -15.88 -29.35
N GLN A 32 26.68 -16.51 -28.22
CA GLN A 32 25.51 -16.11 -27.43
C GLN A 32 25.74 -14.78 -26.70
N ARG A 33 26.95 -14.55 -26.22
CA ARG A 33 27.32 -13.25 -25.62
C ARG A 33 27.27 -12.09 -26.63
N ARG A 34 27.66 -12.36 -27.89
CA ARG A 34 27.61 -11.37 -28.98
C ARG A 34 26.18 -11.03 -29.39
N LYS A 35 25.26 -12.01 -29.44
CA LYS A 35 23.83 -11.78 -29.72
C LYS A 35 23.14 -10.96 -28.62
N ARG A 36 23.44 -11.25 -27.34
CA ARG A 36 22.91 -10.46 -26.19
C ARG A 36 23.41 -9.00 -26.21
N ARG A 37 24.66 -8.77 -26.63
CA ARG A 37 25.23 -7.41 -26.71
C ARG A 37 24.62 -6.58 -27.85
N ILE A 38 24.29 -7.23 -28.97
CA ILE A 38 23.62 -6.57 -30.11
C ILE A 38 22.15 -6.25 -29.80
N MET A 39 21.44 -7.13 -29.11
CA MET A 39 20.06 -6.88 -28.68
C MET A 39 19.97 -5.71 -27.68
N LYS A 40 20.86 -5.66 -26.68
CA LYS A 40 20.90 -4.52 -25.73
C LYS A 40 21.15 -3.18 -26.43
N LYS A 41 22.03 -3.13 -27.45
CA LYS A 41 22.28 -1.89 -28.22
C LYS A 41 21.06 -1.46 -29.05
N LYS A 42 20.29 -2.41 -29.62
CA LYS A 42 19.08 -2.11 -30.41
C LYS A 42 17.93 -1.60 -29.53
N VAL A 43 17.77 -2.14 -28.31
CA VAL A 43 16.75 -1.68 -27.36
C VAL A 43 17.05 -0.27 -26.86
N VAL A 44 18.32 0.04 -26.56
CA VAL A 44 18.73 1.39 -26.13
C VAL A 44 18.54 2.43 -27.26
N SER A 45 18.80 2.04 -28.52
CA SER A 45 18.58 2.95 -29.67
C SER A 45 17.09 3.19 -29.97
N LEU A 46 16.20 2.24 -29.65
CA LEU A 46 14.75 2.42 -29.85
C LEU A 46 14.16 3.36 -28.78
N LEU A 47 14.65 3.28 -27.55
CA LEU A 47 14.23 4.16 -26.44
C LEU A 47 14.70 5.62 -26.64
N ALA A 48 15.87 5.82 -27.22
CA ALA A 48 16.38 7.17 -27.53
C ALA A 48 15.61 7.86 -28.68
N ALA A 49 15.00 7.11 -29.59
CA ALA A 49 14.23 7.66 -30.71
C ALA A 49 12.81 8.11 -30.30
N MET A 50 12.24 7.58 -29.22
CA MET A 50 10.93 7.98 -28.69
C MET A 50 10.97 9.26 -27.83
N ALA A 51 12.12 9.65 -27.30
CA ALA A 51 12.27 10.83 -26.45
C ALA A 51 12.33 12.16 -27.22
N LEU A 52 12.45 12.15 -28.56
CA LEU A 52 12.61 13.37 -29.39
C LEU A 52 11.34 13.86 -30.10
N ALA A 53 10.17 13.24 -29.86
CA ALA A 53 8.93 13.56 -30.59
C ALA A 53 7.88 14.36 -29.78
N VAL A 54 8.19 14.87 -28.58
CA VAL A 54 7.21 15.57 -27.70
C VAL A 54 7.50 17.06 -27.45
N THR A 55 8.33 17.70 -28.23
CA THR A 55 8.56 19.16 -28.10
C THR A 55 8.18 19.93 -29.34
N ALA A 56 6.88 20.05 -29.62
CA ALA A 56 6.36 21.14 -30.47
C ALA A 56 4.84 21.22 -30.36
N LEU A 57 4.33 21.98 -29.38
CA LEU A 57 3.03 22.64 -29.43
C LEU A 57 2.83 23.43 -28.11
N ALA A 58 3.46 24.62 -28.03
CA ALA A 58 3.10 25.65 -27.08
C ALA A 58 2.75 26.89 -27.88
N GLY A 59 1.51 27.28 -27.82
CA GLY A 59 0.99 28.53 -28.47
C GLY A 59 -0.14 29.11 -27.64
N CYS A 60 0.21 30.17 -26.94
CA CYS A 60 -0.52 31.41 -26.59
C CYS A 60 -2.05 31.44 -26.44
N GLY A 61 -2.48 32.06 -25.33
CA GLY A 61 -3.78 32.71 -25.19
C GLY A 61 -4.02 33.22 -23.77
N SER A 62 -3.83 34.52 -23.60
CA SER A 62 -3.90 35.30 -22.36
C SER A 62 -5.31 35.83 -22.04
N ASN A 63 -5.45 36.28 -20.77
CA ASN A 63 -6.38 37.33 -20.22
C ASN A 63 -7.79 36.87 -19.83
N ASP A 64 -8.45 37.36 -18.78
CA ASP A 64 -8.25 38.36 -17.74
C ASP A 64 -9.24 38.13 -16.57
N ALA A 65 -8.80 38.45 -15.38
CA ALA A 65 -9.40 39.19 -14.26
C ALA A 65 -10.91 39.17 -13.95
N ALA A 66 -11.29 38.94 -12.71
CA ALA A 66 -11.84 39.86 -11.73
C ALA A 66 -12.71 39.18 -10.66
N THR A 67 -12.24 39.23 -9.44
CA THR A 67 -12.75 39.83 -8.19
C THR A 67 -14.21 39.64 -7.76
N THR A 68 -14.28 39.39 -6.49
CA THR A 68 -15.22 39.69 -5.37
C THR A 68 -15.87 38.43 -4.81
N GLY A 69 -15.85 38.08 -3.55
CA GLY A 69 -15.73 38.79 -2.30
C GLY A 69 -16.84 38.31 -1.38
N THR A 70 -16.51 38.06 -0.06
CA THR A 70 -17.39 37.97 1.10
C THR A 70 -18.29 36.72 1.20
N ASP A 71 -18.53 36.01 2.31
CA ASP A 71 -18.42 36.31 3.74
C ASP A 71 -18.43 35.02 4.57
N ALA A 72 -17.88 35.12 5.75
CA ALA A 72 -17.79 34.12 6.80
C ALA A 72 -19.15 33.77 7.42
N ALA A 73 -19.31 32.52 7.83
CA ALA A 73 -20.20 32.19 8.93
C ALA A 73 -19.60 31.05 9.77
N THR A 74 -19.10 31.43 10.92
CA THR A 74 -18.71 30.59 12.05
C THR A 74 -19.95 29.99 12.68
N VAL A 75 -20.01 28.67 12.84
CA VAL A 75 -20.92 28.05 13.83
C VAL A 75 -20.11 27.06 14.65
N ALA A 76 -19.95 27.41 15.92
CA ALA A 76 -19.46 26.53 16.97
C ALA A 76 -20.56 25.55 17.36
N ALA A 77 -20.22 24.29 17.53
CA ALA A 77 -21.05 23.31 18.19
C ALA A 77 -20.23 22.57 19.25
N THR A 78 -20.77 22.66 20.43
CA THR A 78 -20.40 22.19 21.75
C THR A 78 -20.26 20.68 21.85
N THR A 79 -19.22 20.28 22.59
CA THR A 79 -18.97 18.99 23.24
C THR A 79 -20.13 18.55 24.15
N GLU A 80 -20.48 17.27 24.09
CA GLU A 80 -20.94 16.53 25.27
C GLU A 80 -20.41 15.10 25.26
N ALA A 81 -19.83 14.72 26.38
CA ALA A 81 -19.27 13.41 26.68
C ALA A 81 -20.33 12.50 27.31
N ALA A 82 -20.12 11.21 27.18
CA ALA A 82 -20.19 10.19 28.21
C ALA A 82 -20.98 8.92 27.76
N GLY A 83 -20.34 7.81 27.96
CA GLY A 83 -20.98 6.48 27.95
C GLY A 83 -19.97 5.36 28.12
N THR A 84 -19.48 5.18 29.34
CA THR A 84 -18.69 4.01 29.78
C THR A 84 -19.53 2.73 29.70
N SER A 85 -18.99 1.70 29.05
CA SER A 85 -19.41 0.32 29.24
C SER A 85 -18.17 -0.52 29.60
N GLU A 86 -18.10 -0.89 30.86
CA GLU A 86 -17.17 -1.91 31.38
C GLU A 86 -17.52 -3.28 30.82
N ALA A 87 -16.54 -3.97 30.25
CA ALA A 87 -16.56 -5.40 30.08
C ALA A 87 -15.37 -6.00 30.82
N ALA A 88 -15.70 -6.95 31.68
CA ALA A 88 -14.86 -7.58 32.67
C ALA A 88 -13.59 -8.21 32.08
N GLY A 89 -12.46 -7.90 32.73
CA GLY A 89 -11.16 -8.45 32.42
C GLY A 89 -11.02 -9.92 32.89
N THR A 90 -10.35 -10.70 32.07
CA THR A 90 -9.54 -11.83 32.50
C THR A 90 -8.10 -11.33 32.62
N THR A 91 -7.62 -11.29 33.84
CA THR A 91 -6.22 -11.04 34.20
C THR A 91 -5.39 -12.22 33.72
N GLU A 92 -4.70 -12.07 32.58
CA GLU A 92 -3.51 -12.88 32.31
C GLU A 92 -2.32 -12.20 32.98
N ALA A 93 -1.55 -13.02 33.69
CA ALA A 93 -0.40 -12.62 34.48
C ALA A 93 0.60 -11.90 33.59
N ALA A 94 0.89 -10.65 33.94
CA ALA A 94 2.04 -9.92 33.42
C ALA A 94 3.30 -10.72 33.76
N THR A 95 3.94 -11.33 32.79
CA THR A 95 5.34 -11.72 32.88
C THR A 95 6.13 -10.43 32.97
N ASP A 96 6.87 -10.23 34.08
CA ASP A 96 7.87 -9.19 34.22
C ASP A 96 8.84 -9.29 33.00
N SER A 97 8.60 -8.51 31.97
CA SER A 97 9.60 -8.28 30.95
C SER A 97 10.65 -7.36 31.57
N GLU A 98 11.89 -7.86 31.73
CA GLU A 98 13.01 -6.97 32.06
C GLU A 98 13.04 -5.83 31.05
N ALA A 99 13.01 -4.59 31.53
CA ALA A 99 13.05 -3.40 30.67
C ALA A 99 14.30 -3.44 29.79
N VAL A 100 14.12 -3.35 28.48
CA VAL A 100 15.23 -3.30 27.52
C VAL A 100 15.98 -1.99 27.75
N THR A 101 17.22 -2.08 28.22
CA THR A 101 18.01 -0.87 28.54
C THR A 101 18.93 -0.49 27.38
N GLY A 102 19.04 0.81 27.13
CA GLY A 102 19.99 1.37 26.15
C GLY A 102 19.43 1.46 24.72
N VAL A 103 18.15 1.14 24.50
CA VAL A 103 17.46 1.39 23.22
C VAL A 103 16.59 2.64 23.34
N LYS A 104 16.72 3.52 22.35
CA LYS A 104 15.79 4.61 22.07
C LYS A 104 15.36 4.52 20.63
N ALA A 105 14.06 4.40 20.38
CA ALA A 105 13.51 4.20 19.06
C ALA A 105 13.05 5.51 18.42
N GLY A 106 13.22 5.63 17.09
CA GLY A 106 12.69 6.69 16.26
C GLY A 106 11.78 6.13 15.19
N PHE A 107 10.65 6.76 14.92
CA PHE A 107 9.71 6.33 13.90
C PHE A 107 9.36 7.48 12.96
N ILE A 108 9.37 7.22 11.66
CA ILE A 108 9.07 8.17 10.59
C ILE A 108 7.87 7.65 9.82
N PHE A 109 6.82 8.47 9.73
CA PHE A 109 5.56 8.14 9.07
C PHE A 109 5.24 9.15 7.98
N LEU A 110 4.76 8.66 6.84
CA LEU A 110 4.40 9.53 5.69
C LEU A 110 3.23 10.46 6.03
N HIS A 111 2.24 9.93 6.74
CA HIS A 111 1.06 10.68 7.17
C HIS A 111 0.91 10.63 8.70
N ASP A 112 -0.31 10.77 9.19
CA ASP A 112 -0.67 10.73 10.59
C ASP A 112 -1.79 9.68 10.85
N GLU A 113 -2.47 9.78 11.97
CA GLU A 113 -3.53 8.87 12.39
C GLU A 113 -4.77 8.86 11.47
N ASN A 114 -4.89 9.77 10.53
CA ASN A 114 -5.98 9.78 9.55
C ASN A 114 -5.77 8.78 8.42
N SER A 115 -4.52 8.38 8.15
CA SER A 115 -4.18 7.29 7.25
C SER A 115 -4.36 5.95 7.93
N THR A 116 -5.13 5.05 7.32
CA THR A 116 -5.33 3.69 7.87
C THR A 116 -4.05 2.86 7.87
N TYR A 117 -3.11 3.16 6.97
CA TYR A 117 -1.80 2.52 6.88
C TYR A 117 -0.89 2.99 8.02
N ASP A 118 -0.66 4.30 8.12
CA ASP A 118 0.24 4.88 9.12
C ASP A 118 -0.27 4.64 10.56
N LEU A 119 -1.59 4.65 10.78
CA LEU A 119 -2.20 4.35 12.07
C LEU A 119 -1.82 2.96 12.61
N ASN A 120 -1.66 1.96 11.72
CA ASN A 120 -1.21 0.63 12.12
C ASN A 120 0.20 0.66 12.72
N PHE A 121 1.11 1.42 12.10
CA PHE A 121 2.49 1.55 12.59
C PHE A 121 2.55 2.39 13.86
N LEU A 122 1.81 3.50 13.92
CA LEU A 122 1.71 4.35 15.10
C LEU A 122 1.26 3.56 16.34
N ASN A 123 0.19 2.75 16.19
CA ASN A 123 -0.33 1.93 17.26
C ASN A 123 0.67 0.83 17.67
N ALA A 124 1.30 0.16 16.71
CA ALA A 124 2.27 -0.89 16.96
C ALA A 124 3.54 -0.36 17.62
N ALA A 125 4.07 0.78 17.15
CA ALA A 125 5.23 1.44 17.75
C ALA A 125 4.97 1.82 19.21
N LYS A 126 3.81 2.42 19.47
CA LYS A 126 3.38 2.75 20.83
C LYS A 126 3.29 1.50 21.70
N ALA A 127 2.55 0.47 21.25
CA ALA A 127 2.31 -0.74 22.04
C ALA A 127 3.61 -1.47 22.37
N ALA A 128 4.49 -1.66 21.37
CA ALA A 128 5.77 -2.33 21.55
C ALA A 128 6.70 -1.56 22.49
N CYS A 129 6.84 -0.23 22.30
CA CYS A 129 7.71 0.60 23.14
C CYS A 129 7.21 0.68 24.59
N GLU A 130 5.88 0.82 24.80
CA GLU A 130 5.29 0.81 26.14
C GLU A 130 5.49 -0.55 26.84
N LYS A 131 5.31 -1.66 26.12
CA LYS A 131 5.50 -3.01 26.63
C LYS A 131 6.95 -3.30 27.01
N LEU A 132 7.91 -2.83 26.24
CA LEU A 132 9.34 -3.02 26.45
C LEU A 132 9.97 -1.97 27.37
N GLY A 133 9.24 -0.92 27.74
CA GLY A 133 9.75 0.21 28.53
C GLY A 133 10.80 1.04 27.78
N ILE A 134 10.71 1.14 26.45
CA ILE A 134 11.65 1.84 25.56
C ILE A 134 11.18 3.29 25.37
N GLU A 135 12.12 4.24 25.48
CA GLU A 135 11.90 5.62 25.06
C GLU A 135 11.78 5.68 23.54
N TYR A 136 10.79 6.41 23.02
CA TYR A 136 10.64 6.55 21.58
C TYR A 136 10.21 7.96 21.16
N MET A 137 10.49 8.28 19.91
CA MET A 137 10.10 9.52 19.24
C MET A 137 9.39 9.18 17.92
N THR A 138 8.39 9.97 17.56
CA THR A 138 7.67 9.85 16.29
C THR A 138 7.74 11.13 15.48
N LYS A 139 7.84 11.00 14.17
CA LYS A 139 7.70 12.08 13.19
C LYS A 139 6.64 11.68 12.19
N THR A 140 5.59 12.46 12.09
CA THR A 140 4.46 12.27 11.17
C THR A 140 4.47 13.32 10.07
N ASN A 141 3.76 13.04 8.97
CA ASN A 141 3.66 13.92 7.81
C ASN A 141 5.03 14.22 7.18
N ILE A 142 5.90 13.20 7.10
CA ILE A 142 7.22 13.30 6.48
C ILE A 142 7.11 12.86 5.02
N PRO A 143 7.29 13.77 4.04
CA PRO A 143 7.19 13.45 2.62
C PRO A 143 8.21 12.40 2.16
N GLU A 144 7.91 11.72 1.06
CA GLU A 144 8.82 10.82 0.36
C GLU A 144 9.89 11.62 -0.40
N GLY A 145 10.84 12.22 0.34
CA GLY A 145 11.83 13.15 -0.18
C GLY A 145 13.00 13.34 0.78
N GLN A 146 13.73 14.42 0.56
CA GLN A 146 14.87 14.85 1.40
C GLN A 146 14.46 14.99 2.87
N GLU A 147 13.22 15.32 3.13
CA GLU A 147 12.64 15.45 4.48
C GLU A 147 12.71 14.14 5.27
N ALA A 148 12.64 12.97 4.59
CA ALA A 148 12.79 11.68 5.24
C ALA A 148 14.22 11.45 5.73
N TYR A 149 15.24 11.84 4.92
CA TYR A 149 16.63 11.82 5.35
C TYR A 149 16.87 12.77 6.53
N GLU A 150 16.38 14.00 6.44
CA GLU A 150 16.53 15.01 7.51
C GLU A 150 15.86 14.53 8.80
N ALA A 151 14.66 13.95 8.71
CA ALA A 151 13.96 13.38 9.85
C ALA A 151 14.75 12.23 10.50
N ALA A 152 15.37 11.36 9.69
CA ALA A 152 16.20 10.26 10.17
C ALA A 152 17.47 10.78 10.89
N CYS A 153 18.15 11.77 10.32
CA CYS A 153 19.31 12.42 10.94
C CYS A 153 18.94 13.09 12.27
N GLU A 154 17.84 13.83 12.31
CA GLU A 154 17.36 14.47 13.55
C GLU A 154 17.04 13.45 14.67
N LEU A 155 16.46 12.30 14.32
CA LEU A 155 16.21 11.23 15.28
C LEU A 155 17.50 10.60 15.78
N ALA A 156 18.48 10.36 14.88
CA ALA A 156 19.80 9.86 15.25
C ALA A 156 20.55 10.83 16.16
N ASP A 157 20.54 12.13 15.84
CA ASP A 157 21.15 13.20 16.65
C ASP A 157 20.46 13.35 18.01
N ALA A 158 19.15 13.06 18.10
CA ALA A 158 18.40 13.00 19.34
C ALA A 158 18.69 11.75 20.19
N GLY A 159 19.60 10.89 19.73
CA GLY A 159 20.05 9.69 20.43
C GLY A 159 19.23 8.43 20.16
N CYS A 160 18.37 8.42 19.14
CA CYS A 160 17.73 7.19 18.68
C CYS A 160 18.80 6.28 18.07
N ASN A 161 18.86 5.03 18.51
CA ASN A 161 19.77 4.02 18.00
C ASN A 161 19.08 2.91 17.20
N PHE A 162 17.75 2.95 17.11
CA PHE A 162 16.91 2.25 16.17
C PHE A 162 15.96 3.25 15.52
N ILE A 163 15.89 3.28 14.18
CA ILE A 163 15.01 4.19 13.42
C ILE A 163 14.27 3.38 12.37
N PHE A 164 12.94 3.53 12.34
CA PHE A 164 12.05 2.87 11.41
C PHE A 164 11.32 3.90 10.54
N ALA A 165 11.14 3.58 9.24
CA ALA A 165 10.32 4.37 8.33
C ALA A 165 9.32 3.48 7.58
N ASP A 166 8.09 3.94 7.42
CA ASP A 166 6.97 3.12 6.93
C ASP A 166 6.69 3.22 5.44
N SER A 167 7.01 4.32 4.79
CA SER A 167 6.59 4.54 3.40
C SER A 167 7.61 4.05 2.38
N PHE A 168 7.11 3.44 1.29
CA PHE A 168 7.92 2.89 0.19
C PHE A 168 8.92 3.91 -0.38
N GLY A 169 8.53 5.16 -0.57
CA GLY A 169 9.39 6.19 -1.13
C GLY A 169 10.41 6.79 -0.15
N HIS A 170 10.35 6.46 1.14
CA HIS A 170 11.39 6.82 2.10
C HIS A 170 12.69 6.04 1.92
N GLU A 171 12.68 4.86 1.24
CA GLU A 171 13.76 3.89 1.25
C GLU A 171 15.14 4.48 0.91
N ASP A 172 15.25 5.23 -0.19
CA ASP A 172 16.54 5.77 -0.63
C ASP A 172 17.13 6.78 0.38
N TYR A 173 16.27 7.58 0.98
CA TYR A 173 16.65 8.60 1.96
C TYR A 173 17.06 7.99 3.30
N ILE A 174 16.41 6.90 3.72
CA ILE A 174 16.79 6.15 4.92
C ILE A 174 18.12 5.40 4.69
N ILE A 175 18.38 4.90 3.49
CA ILE A 175 19.68 4.32 3.11
C ILE A 175 20.81 5.36 3.19
N GLU A 176 20.55 6.60 2.75
CA GLU A 176 21.53 7.69 2.87
C GLU A 176 21.83 8.00 4.35
N ALA A 177 20.81 8.08 5.20
CA ALA A 177 21.01 8.26 6.64
C ALA A 177 21.76 7.08 7.29
N ALA A 178 21.46 5.84 6.88
CA ALA A 178 22.16 4.66 7.38
C ALA A 178 23.67 4.66 7.04
N LYS A 179 24.05 5.20 5.89
CA LYS A 179 25.46 5.38 5.51
C LYS A 179 26.17 6.40 6.38
N GLU A 180 25.47 7.46 6.82
CA GLU A 180 26.03 8.52 7.66
C GLU A 180 26.10 8.13 9.13
N TYR A 181 25.14 7.33 9.62
CA TYR A 181 25.05 6.91 11.02
C TYR A 181 25.28 5.39 11.18
N PRO A 182 26.52 4.89 11.01
CA PRO A 182 26.81 3.46 10.98
C PRO A 182 26.55 2.73 12.32
N ASN A 183 26.37 3.46 13.42
CA ASN A 183 26.09 2.90 14.74
C ASN A 183 24.59 2.90 15.07
N VAL A 184 23.72 3.42 14.20
CA VAL A 184 22.27 3.43 14.32
C VAL A 184 21.71 2.32 13.43
N GLN A 185 20.77 1.54 13.94
CA GLN A 185 20.06 0.53 13.15
C GLN A 185 18.86 1.17 12.46
N PHE A 186 18.74 0.96 11.17
CA PHE A 186 17.63 1.45 10.37
C PHE A 186 16.82 0.29 9.83
N SER A 187 15.50 0.42 9.88
CA SER A 187 14.59 -0.51 9.25
C SER A 187 13.54 0.25 8.43
N HIS A 188 13.10 -0.36 7.35
CA HIS A 188 12.21 0.27 6.40
C HIS A 188 11.14 -0.73 5.93
N ALA A 189 9.85 -0.31 6.02
CA ALA A 189 8.75 -1.13 5.54
C ALA A 189 8.64 -1.11 4.02
N THR A 190 8.28 -2.26 3.45
CA THR A 190 7.94 -2.44 2.03
C THR A 190 9.05 -2.18 1.02
N GLY A 191 10.25 -1.77 1.48
CA GLY A 191 11.42 -1.57 0.64
C GLY A 191 12.05 -2.88 0.16
N THR A 192 12.99 -2.75 -0.77
CA THR A 192 13.57 -3.90 -1.49
C THR A 192 15.09 -3.83 -1.65
N LYS A 193 15.75 -2.81 -1.11
CA LYS A 193 17.16 -2.52 -1.41
C LYS A 193 18.15 -3.01 -0.35
N ALA A 194 17.73 -3.40 0.84
CA ALA A 194 18.63 -3.84 1.90
C ALA A 194 19.60 -4.95 1.44
N HIS A 195 19.12 -5.94 0.67
CA HIS A 195 19.95 -7.04 0.17
C HIS A 195 20.93 -6.65 -0.95
N THR A 196 20.78 -5.46 -1.57
CA THR A 196 21.64 -4.96 -2.65
C THR A 196 22.60 -3.86 -2.18
N GLU A 197 22.23 -3.09 -1.16
CA GLU A 197 23.06 -2.01 -0.61
C GLU A 197 24.23 -2.52 0.24
N GLY A 198 24.07 -3.70 0.88
CA GLY A 198 25.15 -4.33 1.64
C GLY A 198 25.54 -3.56 2.90
N LEU A 199 24.60 -2.83 3.50
CA LEU A 199 24.78 -2.13 4.77
C LEU A 199 24.38 -3.05 5.93
N ASP A 200 25.25 -3.21 6.93
CA ASP A 200 24.97 -4.04 8.10
C ASP A 200 23.91 -3.44 9.05
N ASN A 201 23.63 -2.15 8.89
CA ASN A 201 22.72 -1.37 9.72
C ASN A 201 21.45 -0.91 8.99
N PHE A 202 21.13 -1.48 7.82
CA PHE A 202 19.91 -1.19 7.09
C PHE A 202 19.15 -2.48 6.72
N HIS A 203 17.87 -2.53 7.07
CA HIS A 203 17.02 -3.70 6.93
C HIS A 203 15.69 -3.34 6.27
N ASN A 204 15.13 -4.27 5.48
CA ASN A 204 13.76 -4.15 5.00
C ASN A 204 12.83 -5.12 5.74
N ALA A 205 11.64 -4.64 6.08
CA ALA A 205 10.54 -5.44 6.58
C ALA A 205 9.40 -5.45 5.53
N PHE A 206 8.89 -6.65 5.24
CA PHE A 206 7.76 -6.80 4.33
C PHE A 206 6.75 -7.78 4.93
N ALA A 207 5.55 -7.30 5.23
CA ALA A 207 4.49 -8.14 5.75
C ALA A 207 3.71 -8.81 4.61
N SER A 208 3.26 -10.05 4.84
CA SER A 208 2.48 -10.82 3.88
C SER A 208 1.02 -10.35 3.83
N ILE A 209 0.80 -9.05 3.56
CA ILE A 209 -0.55 -8.47 3.50
C ILE A 209 -1.44 -9.18 2.46
N TYR A 210 -0.85 -9.74 1.42
CA TYR A 210 -1.55 -10.51 0.40
C TYR A 210 -2.28 -11.73 0.96
N ASP A 211 -1.83 -12.35 2.05
CA ASP A 211 -2.54 -13.44 2.72
C ASP A 211 -3.86 -12.93 3.33
N GLY A 212 -3.81 -11.80 4.05
CA GLY A 212 -4.99 -11.13 4.57
C GLY A 212 -5.93 -10.65 3.46
N ARG A 213 -5.37 -10.17 2.32
CA ARG A 213 -6.15 -9.77 1.16
C ARG A 213 -6.86 -10.95 0.48
N TYR A 214 -6.22 -12.13 0.46
CA TYR A 214 -6.87 -13.35 -0.02
C TYR A 214 -8.10 -13.71 0.83
N LEU A 215 -7.97 -13.69 2.17
CA LEU A 215 -9.08 -13.94 3.09
C LEU A 215 -10.19 -12.88 2.94
N ALA A 216 -9.83 -11.61 2.81
CA ALA A 216 -10.77 -10.54 2.55
C ALA A 216 -11.49 -10.71 1.20
N GLY A 217 -10.79 -11.24 0.20
CA GLY A 217 -11.36 -11.64 -1.09
C GLY A 217 -12.41 -12.76 -0.95
N ILE A 218 -12.14 -13.76 -0.11
CA ILE A 218 -13.16 -14.81 0.18
C ILE A 218 -14.45 -14.17 0.73
N VAL A 219 -14.34 -13.24 1.68
CA VAL A 219 -15.51 -12.51 2.21
C VAL A 219 -16.24 -11.74 1.11
N ALA A 220 -15.50 -11.06 0.23
CA ALA A 220 -16.09 -10.38 -0.93
C ALA A 220 -16.84 -11.34 -1.84
N GLY A 221 -16.25 -12.49 -2.18
CA GLY A 221 -16.89 -13.52 -2.99
C GLY A 221 -18.14 -14.13 -2.34
N MET A 222 -18.10 -14.33 -1.01
CA MET A 222 -19.29 -14.75 -0.25
C MET A 222 -20.40 -13.69 -0.32
N LYS A 223 -20.07 -12.40 -0.23
CA LYS A 223 -21.04 -11.31 -0.37
C LYS A 223 -21.63 -11.26 -1.78
N LEU A 224 -20.82 -11.46 -2.82
CA LEU A 224 -21.34 -11.56 -4.20
C LEU A 224 -22.32 -12.73 -4.34
N ASN A 225 -22.01 -13.90 -3.79
CA ASN A 225 -22.91 -15.05 -3.81
C ASN A 225 -24.22 -14.79 -3.04
N GLU A 226 -24.16 -14.10 -1.90
CA GLU A 226 -25.35 -13.66 -1.17
C GLU A 226 -26.22 -12.75 -2.04
N MET A 227 -25.63 -11.75 -2.72
CA MET A 227 -26.36 -10.84 -3.60
C MET A 227 -26.98 -11.56 -4.80
N ILE A 228 -26.28 -12.56 -5.37
CA ILE A 228 -26.83 -13.42 -6.44
C ILE A 228 -27.99 -14.25 -5.91
N ALA A 229 -27.86 -14.88 -4.76
CA ALA A 229 -28.90 -15.72 -4.16
C ALA A 229 -30.18 -14.93 -3.80
N ASN A 230 -30.02 -13.67 -3.38
CA ASN A 230 -31.12 -12.75 -3.09
C ASN A 230 -31.81 -12.20 -4.36
N GLY A 231 -31.15 -12.31 -5.52
CA GLY A 231 -31.61 -11.72 -6.78
C GLY A 231 -31.31 -10.23 -6.92
N ASP A 232 -30.39 -9.71 -6.08
CA ASP A 232 -29.91 -8.31 -6.14
C ASP A 232 -29.07 -8.08 -7.40
N ILE A 233 -28.31 -9.10 -7.79
CA ILE A 233 -27.49 -9.14 -9.01
C ILE A 233 -27.59 -10.51 -9.69
N THR A 234 -27.19 -10.57 -10.96
CA THR A 234 -26.98 -11.84 -11.69
C THR A 234 -25.52 -12.25 -11.66
N GLU A 235 -25.20 -13.52 -12.03
CA GLU A 235 -23.82 -14.01 -12.04
C GLU A 235 -22.89 -13.18 -12.94
N ASP A 236 -23.38 -12.69 -14.08
CA ASP A 236 -22.64 -11.84 -15.00
C ASP A 236 -22.45 -10.40 -14.50
N GLN A 237 -23.19 -10.01 -13.48
CA GLN A 237 -23.05 -8.73 -12.78
C GLN A 237 -22.13 -8.81 -11.55
N ALA A 238 -21.57 -9.97 -11.20
CA ALA A 238 -20.67 -10.16 -10.07
C ALA A 238 -19.31 -9.51 -10.32
N LYS A 239 -19.28 -8.17 -10.40
CA LYS A 239 -18.14 -7.36 -10.75
C LYS A 239 -17.69 -6.52 -9.57
N MET A 240 -16.44 -6.71 -9.16
CA MET A 240 -15.79 -5.93 -8.10
C MET A 240 -15.00 -4.76 -8.70
N GLY A 241 -14.83 -3.71 -7.92
CA GLY A 241 -13.89 -2.63 -8.19
C GLY A 241 -12.75 -2.60 -7.18
N TYR A 242 -11.56 -2.19 -7.61
CA TYR A 242 -10.41 -2.04 -6.74
C TYR A 242 -9.71 -0.70 -7.00
N VAL A 243 -9.61 0.13 -5.95
CA VAL A 243 -8.90 1.41 -5.97
C VAL A 243 -7.50 1.20 -5.41
N GLY A 244 -6.48 1.24 -6.26
CA GLY A 244 -5.07 1.15 -5.87
C GLY A 244 -4.41 2.51 -5.83
N ALA A 245 -3.36 2.66 -5.01
CA ALA A 245 -2.51 3.85 -5.01
C ALA A 245 -1.58 3.86 -6.23
N TYR A 246 -0.67 2.91 -6.32
CA TYR A 246 0.33 2.78 -7.38
C TYR A 246 0.40 1.36 -7.95
N THR A 247 1.09 1.21 -9.08
CA THR A 247 1.37 -0.09 -9.71
C THR A 247 2.62 -0.78 -9.13
N TYR A 248 2.82 -0.69 -7.81
CA TYR A 248 3.94 -1.36 -7.13
C TYR A 248 3.59 -2.80 -6.78
N ALA A 249 4.63 -3.61 -6.53
CA ALA A 249 4.48 -5.04 -6.27
C ALA A 249 3.57 -5.36 -5.08
N GLU A 250 3.62 -4.56 -4.02
CA GLU A 250 2.75 -4.70 -2.85
C GLU A 250 1.27 -4.54 -3.24
N VAL A 251 0.92 -3.43 -3.90
CA VAL A 251 -0.46 -3.16 -4.36
C VAL A 251 -0.94 -4.22 -5.33
N MET A 252 -0.07 -4.63 -6.27
CA MET A 252 -0.37 -5.67 -7.25
C MET A 252 -0.60 -7.03 -6.59
N SER A 253 0.21 -7.41 -5.61
CA SER A 253 0.01 -8.64 -4.83
C SER A 253 -1.32 -8.59 -4.06
N GLY A 254 -1.66 -7.42 -3.51
CA GLY A 254 -2.89 -7.19 -2.77
C GLY A 254 -4.14 -7.42 -3.60
N TYR A 255 -4.30 -6.72 -4.73
CA TYR A 255 -5.51 -6.90 -5.56
C TYR A 255 -5.55 -8.27 -6.25
N THR A 256 -4.39 -8.83 -6.61
CA THR A 256 -4.35 -10.17 -7.21
C THR A 256 -4.83 -11.23 -6.23
N SER A 257 -4.33 -11.20 -4.98
CA SER A 257 -4.76 -12.12 -3.93
C SER A 257 -6.24 -11.95 -3.57
N PHE A 258 -6.70 -10.71 -3.45
CA PHE A 258 -8.11 -10.40 -3.21
C PHE A 258 -9.01 -10.99 -4.31
N PHE A 259 -8.65 -10.81 -5.57
CA PHE A 259 -9.38 -11.37 -6.70
C PHE A 259 -9.39 -12.90 -6.69
N LEU A 260 -8.24 -13.54 -6.43
CA LEU A 260 -8.14 -15.00 -6.33
C LEU A 260 -8.98 -15.54 -5.17
N GLY A 261 -8.98 -14.86 -4.02
CA GLY A 261 -9.81 -15.18 -2.88
C GLY A 261 -11.30 -15.13 -3.23
N ALA A 262 -11.76 -14.05 -3.87
CA ALA A 262 -13.16 -13.91 -4.30
C ALA A 262 -13.57 -15.02 -5.29
N ARG A 263 -12.73 -15.30 -6.28
CA ARG A 263 -13.00 -16.35 -7.27
C ARG A 263 -12.96 -17.77 -6.71
N SER A 264 -12.30 -18.00 -5.58
CA SER A 264 -12.28 -19.31 -4.94
C SER A 264 -13.66 -19.75 -4.47
N VAL A 265 -14.56 -18.80 -4.19
CA VAL A 265 -15.93 -19.05 -3.71
C VAL A 265 -17.02 -18.55 -4.66
N CYS A 266 -16.75 -17.52 -5.46
CA CYS A 266 -17.62 -16.97 -6.50
C CYS A 266 -16.91 -17.01 -7.86
N PRO A 267 -16.96 -18.14 -8.61
CA PRO A 267 -16.19 -18.29 -9.86
C PRO A 267 -16.56 -17.29 -10.97
N SER A 268 -17.78 -16.74 -10.95
CA SER A 268 -18.24 -15.70 -11.88
C SER A 268 -17.66 -14.32 -11.58
N ALA A 269 -17.06 -14.10 -10.40
CA ALA A 269 -16.51 -12.81 -10.02
C ALA A 269 -15.48 -12.29 -11.05
N THR A 270 -15.67 -11.02 -11.44
CA THR A 270 -14.74 -10.23 -12.24
C THR A 270 -14.28 -9.01 -11.45
N MET A 271 -13.22 -8.33 -11.88
CA MET A 271 -12.71 -7.16 -11.17
C MET A 271 -12.09 -6.15 -12.12
N ASP A 272 -12.47 -4.89 -11.95
CA ASP A 272 -11.79 -3.74 -12.55
C ASP A 272 -10.86 -3.10 -11.51
N VAL A 273 -9.67 -2.69 -11.93
CA VAL A 273 -8.67 -2.03 -11.08
C VAL A 273 -8.35 -0.66 -11.65
N THR A 274 -8.31 0.36 -10.79
CA THR A 274 -7.87 1.72 -11.14
C THR A 274 -6.85 2.22 -10.12
N PHE A 275 -6.05 3.21 -10.50
CA PHE A 275 -5.00 3.76 -9.67
C PHE A 275 -5.14 5.28 -9.54
N THR A 276 -4.93 5.79 -8.32
CA THR A 276 -5.00 7.23 -8.01
C THR A 276 -3.68 7.95 -8.30
N GLY A 277 -2.55 7.25 -8.19
CA GLY A 277 -1.21 7.84 -8.26
C GLY A 277 -0.79 8.53 -6.96
N SER A 278 -1.49 8.25 -5.85
CA SER A 278 -1.18 8.73 -4.50
C SER A 278 -1.48 7.64 -3.47
N TRP A 279 -0.69 7.59 -2.37
CA TRP A 279 -1.00 6.74 -1.23
C TRP A 279 -2.25 7.23 -0.50
N TYR A 280 -2.38 8.55 -0.33
CA TYR A 280 -3.50 9.19 0.36
C TYR A 280 -4.00 10.39 -0.46
N ASP A 281 -5.16 10.27 -1.08
CA ASP A 281 -5.89 11.36 -1.72
C ASP A 281 -7.39 11.04 -1.66
N GLU A 282 -8.05 11.58 -0.64
CA GLU A 282 -9.46 11.31 -0.39
C GLU A 282 -10.36 11.66 -1.58
N THR A 283 -10.04 12.74 -2.30
CA THR A 283 -10.81 13.15 -3.47
C THR A 283 -10.62 12.20 -4.63
N ALA A 284 -9.36 11.88 -4.96
CA ALA A 284 -9.05 10.97 -6.06
C ALA A 284 -9.56 9.54 -5.79
N GLU A 285 -9.44 9.05 -4.56
CA GLU A 285 -9.95 7.74 -4.15
C GLU A 285 -11.48 7.68 -4.24
N LYS A 286 -12.17 8.74 -3.77
CA LYS A 286 -13.63 8.86 -3.87
C LYS A 286 -14.10 8.89 -5.33
N GLU A 287 -13.44 9.69 -6.18
CA GLU A 287 -13.76 9.74 -7.61
C GLU A 287 -13.51 8.41 -8.32
N ALA A 288 -12.41 7.72 -7.97
CA ALA A 288 -12.09 6.41 -8.52
C ALA A 288 -13.14 5.37 -8.14
N ALA A 289 -13.55 5.32 -6.86
CA ALA A 289 -14.60 4.43 -6.39
C ALA A 289 -15.95 4.72 -7.08
N ASN A 290 -16.35 5.99 -7.19
CA ASN A 290 -17.57 6.36 -7.90
C ASN A 290 -17.55 5.92 -9.36
N LYS A 291 -16.45 6.11 -10.08
CA LYS A 291 -16.30 5.65 -11.48
C LYS A 291 -16.42 4.13 -11.62
N LEU A 292 -15.88 3.36 -10.67
CA LEU A 292 -16.00 1.92 -10.65
C LEU A 292 -17.46 1.51 -10.41
N ILE A 293 -18.16 2.15 -9.48
CA ILE A 293 -19.60 1.92 -9.20
C ILE A 293 -20.44 2.26 -10.43
N GLU A 294 -20.23 3.42 -11.05
CA GLU A 294 -20.89 3.83 -12.30
C GLU A 294 -20.60 2.84 -13.45
N GLY A 295 -19.40 2.24 -13.45
CA GLY A 295 -18.98 1.19 -14.38
C GLY A 295 -19.61 -0.18 -14.09
N GLY A 296 -20.53 -0.28 -13.11
CA GLY A 296 -21.25 -1.50 -12.75
C GLY A 296 -20.52 -2.40 -11.75
N CYS A 297 -19.54 -1.89 -11.01
CA CYS A 297 -18.96 -2.62 -9.88
C CYS A 297 -19.95 -2.59 -8.70
N VAL A 298 -20.27 -3.76 -8.17
CA VAL A 298 -21.27 -3.96 -7.10
C VAL A 298 -20.64 -4.17 -5.72
N LEU A 299 -19.32 -4.20 -5.64
CA LEU A 299 -18.50 -4.28 -4.43
C LEU A 299 -17.17 -3.58 -4.70
N ILE A 300 -16.71 -2.75 -3.78
CA ILE A 300 -15.44 -2.02 -3.91
C ILE A 300 -14.47 -2.44 -2.82
N SER A 301 -13.19 -2.55 -3.18
CA SER A 301 -12.09 -2.62 -2.25
C SER A 301 -11.00 -1.62 -2.63
N GLN A 302 -10.06 -1.38 -1.74
CA GLN A 302 -8.96 -0.45 -1.97
C GLN A 302 -7.62 -0.97 -1.45
N HIS A 303 -6.55 -0.37 -1.95
CA HIS A 303 -5.19 -0.40 -1.45
C HIS A 303 -4.65 1.02 -1.61
N ALA A 304 -5.27 1.91 -0.88
CA ALA A 304 -5.03 3.33 -0.71
C ALA A 304 -5.56 3.70 0.68
N ASP A 305 -5.08 4.77 1.29
CA ASP A 305 -5.01 4.91 2.73
C ASP A 305 -6.06 5.87 3.31
N SER A 306 -6.85 6.55 2.44
CA SER A 306 -7.86 7.51 2.88
C SER A 306 -9.25 6.91 3.07
N MET A 307 -10.16 7.72 3.59
CA MET A 307 -11.59 7.40 3.70
C MET A 307 -12.38 7.66 2.40
N GLY A 308 -11.71 8.04 1.30
CA GLY A 308 -12.39 8.41 0.05
C GLY A 308 -13.22 7.28 -0.55
N ALA A 309 -12.63 6.11 -0.78
CA ALA A 309 -13.34 4.96 -1.33
C ALA A 309 -14.41 4.39 -0.38
N PRO A 310 -14.17 4.19 0.94
CA PRO A 310 -15.19 3.77 1.87
C PRO A 310 -16.40 4.71 1.93
N THR A 311 -16.20 6.02 1.98
CA THR A 311 -17.30 7.00 2.04
C THR A 311 -18.08 7.09 0.74
N ALA A 312 -17.45 6.88 -0.42
CA ALA A 312 -18.15 6.73 -1.70
C ALA A 312 -19.09 5.52 -1.66
N CYS A 313 -18.60 4.38 -1.16
CA CYS A 313 -19.37 3.16 -1.00
C CYS A 313 -20.56 3.34 -0.06
N GLU A 314 -20.32 3.98 1.11
CA GLU A 314 -21.39 4.26 2.09
C GLU A 314 -22.49 5.15 1.48
N THR A 315 -22.09 6.16 0.71
CA THR A 315 -23.03 7.06 0.02
C THR A 315 -23.86 6.33 -1.04
N ALA A 316 -23.22 5.39 -1.76
CA ALA A 316 -23.88 4.64 -2.85
C ALA A 316 -24.60 3.38 -2.37
N GLY A 317 -24.44 2.97 -1.10
CA GLY A 317 -24.98 1.71 -0.58
C GLY A 317 -24.29 0.47 -1.15
N VAL A 318 -23.04 0.59 -1.58
CA VAL A 318 -22.25 -0.49 -2.19
C VAL A 318 -21.33 -1.11 -1.14
N PRO A 319 -21.32 -2.44 -0.96
CA PRO A 319 -20.42 -3.11 -0.02
C PRO A 319 -18.95 -2.73 -0.21
N ASN A 320 -18.23 -2.52 0.90
CA ASN A 320 -16.80 -2.16 0.90
C ASN A 320 -15.97 -3.15 1.71
N VAL A 321 -14.85 -3.57 1.14
CA VAL A 321 -13.76 -4.27 1.85
C VAL A 321 -12.61 -3.31 2.03
N SER A 322 -12.41 -2.84 3.26
CA SER A 322 -11.43 -1.82 3.59
C SER A 322 -10.00 -2.35 3.63
N TYR A 323 -9.02 -1.45 3.79
CA TYR A 323 -7.59 -1.74 3.83
C TYR A 323 -6.96 -1.16 5.11
N ASN A 324 -6.14 -1.97 5.79
CA ASN A 324 -5.38 -1.67 7.01
C ASN A 324 -6.19 -1.24 8.24
N GLY A 325 -7.35 -0.66 8.11
CA GLY A 325 -8.15 -0.18 9.23
C GLY A 325 -9.62 -0.54 9.08
N SER A 326 -10.35 -0.67 10.20
CA SER A 326 -11.80 -0.77 10.18
C SER A 326 -12.39 0.60 9.87
N THR A 327 -13.26 0.64 8.86
CA THR A 327 -14.04 1.83 8.52
C THR A 327 -15.50 1.72 9.01
N GLU A 328 -15.82 0.70 9.82
CA GLU A 328 -17.18 0.41 10.32
C GLU A 328 -17.80 1.60 11.05
N ALA A 329 -17.04 2.32 11.88
CA ALA A 329 -17.55 3.45 12.64
C ALA A 329 -18.06 4.59 11.74
N ALA A 330 -17.43 4.81 10.57
CA ALA A 330 -17.80 5.86 9.64
C ALA A 330 -18.71 5.36 8.49
N CYS A 331 -18.63 4.07 8.17
CA CYS A 331 -19.34 3.43 7.04
C CYS A 331 -20.07 2.15 7.51
N PRO A 332 -21.00 2.25 8.49
CA PRO A 332 -21.59 1.10 9.16
C PRO A 332 -22.51 0.25 8.25
N ASN A 333 -23.02 0.81 7.15
CA ASN A 333 -23.96 0.10 6.28
C ASN A 333 -23.27 -0.69 5.17
N THR A 334 -22.00 -0.38 4.87
CA THR A 334 -21.29 -0.96 3.71
C THR A 334 -20.01 -1.67 4.07
N PHE A 335 -19.43 -1.41 5.25
CA PHE A 335 -18.23 -2.11 5.71
C PHE A 335 -18.47 -3.61 5.85
N LEU A 336 -17.62 -4.45 5.24
CA LEU A 336 -17.66 -5.90 5.35
C LEU A 336 -16.55 -6.43 6.26
N VAL A 337 -15.32 -6.09 5.94
CA VAL A 337 -14.12 -6.57 6.60
C VAL A 337 -12.92 -5.70 6.20
N SER A 338 -11.89 -5.71 7.01
CA SER A 338 -10.56 -5.15 6.66
C SER A 338 -9.45 -6.13 7.01
N SER A 339 -8.50 -6.31 6.11
CA SER A 339 -7.23 -6.98 6.43
C SER A 339 -6.24 -5.95 6.96
N ARG A 340 -5.55 -6.29 8.05
CA ARG A 340 -4.59 -5.42 8.72
C ARG A 340 -3.27 -6.15 8.96
N VAL A 341 -2.16 -5.44 8.82
CA VAL A 341 -0.85 -5.92 9.28
C VAL A 341 -0.71 -5.63 10.78
N ASN A 342 -0.28 -6.62 11.54
CA ASN A 342 0.11 -6.42 12.93
C ASN A 342 1.64 -6.23 12.99
N TRP A 343 2.08 -4.99 13.15
CA TRP A 343 3.50 -4.62 13.21
C TRP A 343 4.10 -4.74 14.61
N GLU A 344 3.27 -4.88 15.67
CA GLU A 344 3.75 -4.95 17.07
C GLU A 344 4.79 -6.05 17.28
N PRO A 345 4.61 -7.32 16.83
CA PRO A 345 5.62 -8.36 16.99
C PRO A 345 6.95 -8.05 16.29
N TYR A 346 6.92 -7.30 15.20
CA TYR A 346 8.13 -6.88 14.50
C TYR A 346 8.90 -5.83 15.30
N PHE A 347 8.20 -4.87 15.89
CA PHE A 347 8.83 -3.85 16.73
C PHE A 347 9.30 -4.36 18.08
N GLU A 348 8.74 -5.47 18.57
CA GLU A 348 9.21 -6.17 19.77
C GLU A 348 10.48 -6.99 19.53
N TYR A 349 10.70 -7.47 18.30
CA TYR A 349 11.86 -8.27 17.90
C TYR A 349 13.13 -7.45 17.79
#